data_287e513e49e94b746a26744f356d61f6
#
_entry.id   287e513e49e94b746a26744f356d61f6
#
_cell.length_a   1.000
_cell.length_b   1.000
_cell.length_c   1.000
_cell.angle_alpha   90.00
_cell.angle_beta   90.00
_cell.angle_gamma   90.00
#
_symmetry.space_group_name_H-M   'P 1'
#
loop_
_entity.id
_entity.type
_entity.pdbx_description
1 polymer ?
#
loop_
_entity_poly.entity_id
_entity_poly.type
_entity_poly.pdbx_seq_one_letter_code
_entity_poly.pdbx_strand_id
1 'polypeptide(L)'
;MITLDCEQGSEEWLAARMGVPSASNFKKILPSNMKLSTQAAGYRHTLLAELLGVRAELYQNDAMKRGTELEPEARETYEFVTGATVEQVGFCLRDDGRIGCSPDGLIGEDGGLEIKCPMAHTHVAYLLRGECPLDYYPQVQGAMYVCGPGRKWWDFMSYYPGLPPMIVRVERDDEYISALEDALDVFLFKLDNEYDQLKRG
;
A
#
# COMPACT_ATOMS: atom_id res chain seq x y z
N MET A 1 -11.76 -6.64 8.94
CA MET A 1 -11.47 -5.69 7.83
C MET A 1 -12.77 -5.06 7.37
N ILE A 2 -12.76 -3.75 7.17
CA ILE A 2 -13.88 -2.98 6.58
C ILE A 2 -13.46 -2.64 5.15
N THR A 3 -14.28 -3.00 4.16
CA THR A 3 -14.02 -2.65 2.76
C THR A 3 -14.97 -1.52 2.37
N LEU A 4 -14.41 -0.43 1.86
CA LEU A 4 -15.17 0.69 1.32
C LEU A 4 -15.31 0.49 -0.19
N ASP A 5 -16.55 0.48 -0.67
CA ASP A 5 -16.88 0.36 -2.08
C ASP A 5 -16.75 1.75 -2.73
N CYS A 6 -15.55 2.04 -3.23
CA CYS A 6 -15.22 3.27 -3.93
C CYS A 6 -14.18 2.98 -5.01
N GLU A 7 -14.27 3.68 -6.12
CA GLU A 7 -13.27 3.58 -7.18
C GLU A 7 -11.95 4.23 -6.74
N GLN A 8 -10.82 3.52 -6.88
CA GLN A 8 -9.51 4.07 -6.56
C GLN A 8 -9.20 5.29 -7.44
N GLY A 9 -8.80 6.38 -6.80
CA GLY A 9 -8.60 7.67 -7.45
C GLY A 9 -9.83 8.60 -7.45
N SER A 10 -11.01 8.11 -7.07
CA SER A 10 -12.22 8.94 -6.92
C SER A 10 -12.13 9.91 -5.73
N GLU A 11 -13.02 10.89 -5.68
CA GLU A 11 -13.14 11.81 -4.54
C GLU A 11 -13.50 11.07 -3.23
N GLU A 12 -14.35 10.05 -3.33
CA GLU A 12 -14.73 9.19 -2.19
C GLU A 12 -13.51 8.43 -1.64
N TRP A 13 -12.71 7.87 -2.54
CA TRP A 13 -11.48 7.17 -2.17
C TRP A 13 -10.46 8.12 -1.52
N LEU A 14 -10.30 9.32 -2.07
CA LEU A 14 -9.42 10.35 -1.51
C LEU A 14 -9.90 10.76 -0.11
N ALA A 15 -11.21 10.97 0.06
CA ALA A 15 -11.80 11.32 1.35
C ALA A 15 -11.61 10.20 2.39
N ALA A 16 -11.79 8.95 1.99
CA ALA A 16 -11.61 7.78 2.87
C ALA A 16 -10.17 7.62 3.39
N ARG A 17 -9.20 8.11 2.65
CA ARG A 17 -7.76 8.02 2.98
C ARG A 17 -7.25 9.19 3.82
N MET A 18 -7.99 10.30 3.90
CA MET A 18 -7.54 11.52 4.60
C MET A 18 -7.24 11.23 6.07
N GLY A 19 -6.03 11.54 6.48
CA GLY A 19 -5.56 11.36 7.85
C GLY A 19 -5.35 9.89 8.27
N VAL A 20 -5.46 8.93 7.35
CA VAL A 20 -5.32 7.50 7.62
C VAL A 20 -3.94 7.00 7.15
N PRO A 21 -3.09 6.50 8.06
CA PRO A 21 -1.87 5.82 7.68
C PRO A 21 -2.18 4.64 6.76
N SER A 22 -1.53 4.56 5.60
CA SER A 22 -1.80 3.54 4.60
C SER A 22 -0.57 2.72 4.21
N ALA A 23 -0.79 1.46 3.82
CA ALA A 23 0.26 0.49 3.53
C ALA A 23 1.33 1.00 2.55
N SER A 24 0.95 1.77 1.54
CA SER A 24 1.87 2.38 0.59
C SER A 24 2.90 3.34 1.21
N ASN A 25 2.65 3.80 2.43
CA ASN A 25 3.52 4.69 3.19
C ASN A 25 4.17 4.02 4.41
N PHE A 26 3.90 2.75 4.71
CA PHE A 26 4.42 2.11 5.92
C PHE A 26 5.95 2.04 5.95
N LYS A 27 6.63 2.04 4.79
CA LYS A 27 8.09 2.18 4.74
C LYS A 27 8.62 3.47 5.39
N LYS A 28 7.79 4.51 5.48
CA LYS A 28 8.13 5.75 6.18
C LYS A 28 8.02 5.62 7.70
N ILE A 29 7.41 4.54 8.19
CA ILE A 29 7.26 4.22 9.62
C ILE A 29 8.24 3.11 9.99
N LEU A 30 8.11 1.93 9.35
CA LEU A 30 8.97 0.77 9.53
C LEU A 30 9.40 0.21 8.17
N PRO A 31 10.63 0.49 7.69
CA PRO A 31 11.20 -0.14 6.50
C PRO A 31 11.45 -1.64 6.68
N SER A 32 11.77 -2.35 5.60
CA SER A 32 12.05 -3.79 5.59
C SER A 32 13.19 -4.25 6.51
N ASN A 33 14.07 -3.33 6.91
CA ASN A 33 15.16 -3.61 7.87
C ASN A 33 14.72 -3.55 9.35
N MET A 34 13.42 -3.36 9.61
CA MET A 34 12.80 -3.32 10.95
C MET A 34 13.35 -2.22 11.88
N LYS A 35 13.98 -1.18 11.33
CA LYS A 35 14.42 -0.02 12.09
C LYS A 35 13.45 1.15 11.86
N LEU A 36 13.07 1.84 12.94
CA LEU A 36 12.18 2.99 12.81
C LEU A 36 12.74 4.03 11.83
N SER A 37 11.90 4.46 10.91
CA SER A 37 12.29 5.43 9.88
C SER A 37 12.39 6.84 10.43
N THR A 38 13.39 7.58 9.98
CA THR A 38 13.50 9.03 10.23
C THR A 38 12.42 9.84 9.50
N GLN A 39 11.72 9.23 8.52
CA GLN A 39 10.64 9.87 7.77
C GLN A 39 9.29 9.83 8.51
N ALA A 40 9.18 9.08 9.62
CA ALA A 40 7.91 8.91 10.34
C ALA A 40 7.30 10.23 10.82
N ALA A 41 8.13 11.17 11.31
CA ALA A 41 7.65 12.48 11.74
C ALA A 41 7.07 13.30 10.57
N GLY A 42 7.76 13.36 9.44
CA GLY A 42 7.27 14.06 8.25
C GLY A 42 5.97 13.47 7.72
N TYR A 43 5.86 12.14 7.70
CA TYR A 43 4.62 11.47 7.29
C TYR A 43 3.46 11.78 8.26
N ARG A 44 3.72 11.79 9.56
CA ARG A 44 2.71 12.14 10.56
C ARG A 44 2.22 13.58 10.40
N HIS A 45 3.12 14.55 10.11
CA HIS A 45 2.74 15.93 9.84
C HIS A 45 1.89 16.07 8.57
N THR A 46 2.10 15.24 7.55
CA THR A 46 1.22 15.18 6.37
C THR A 46 -0.19 14.76 6.79
N LEU A 47 -0.33 13.67 7.56
CA LEU A 47 -1.63 13.20 8.03
C LEU A 47 -2.31 14.20 8.97
N LEU A 48 -1.55 14.93 9.81
CA LEU A 48 -2.10 16.00 10.64
C LEU A 48 -2.68 17.15 9.80
N ALA A 49 -2.00 17.55 8.73
CA ALA A 49 -2.52 18.57 7.83
C ALA A 49 -3.84 18.12 7.19
N GLU A 50 -3.92 16.85 6.78
CA GLU A 50 -5.14 16.26 6.22
C GLU A 50 -6.28 16.24 7.26
N LEU A 51 -6.01 15.83 8.52
CA LEU A 51 -6.99 15.85 9.62
C LEU A 51 -7.47 17.25 9.97
N LEU A 52 -6.67 18.29 9.70
CA LEU A 52 -7.03 19.69 9.87
C LEU A 52 -7.76 20.28 8.64
N GLY A 53 -8.08 19.43 7.64
CA GLY A 53 -8.84 19.81 6.46
C GLY A 53 -8.01 20.33 5.28
N VAL A 54 -6.68 20.24 5.36
CA VAL A 54 -5.81 20.58 4.23
C VAL A 54 -5.68 19.34 3.35
N ARG A 55 -6.27 19.37 2.16
CA ARG A 55 -6.02 18.31 1.17
C ARG A 55 -4.56 18.37 0.73
N ALA A 56 -3.86 17.25 0.84
CA ALA A 56 -2.52 17.15 0.25
C ALA A 56 -2.63 17.43 -1.26
N GLU A 57 -1.75 18.27 -1.78
CA GLU A 57 -1.62 18.38 -3.23
C GLU A 57 -1.22 17.01 -3.78
N LEU A 58 -2.09 16.44 -4.62
CA LEU A 58 -1.81 15.17 -5.29
C LEU A 58 -0.68 15.41 -6.29
N TYR A 59 0.55 15.25 -5.81
CA TYR A 59 1.69 15.25 -6.71
C TYR A 59 1.63 13.99 -7.57
N GLN A 60 1.16 14.12 -8.79
CA GLN A 60 1.23 13.07 -9.80
C GLN A 60 2.26 13.48 -10.85
N ASN A 61 3.35 12.73 -10.93
CA ASN A 61 4.27 12.84 -12.06
C ASN A 61 3.82 11.95 -13.22
N ASP A 62 4.41 12.13 -14.40
CA ASP A 62 4.07 11.39 -15.61
C ASP A 62 4.25 9.87 -15.43
N ALA A 63 5.21 9.44 -14.62
CA ALA A 63 5.41 8.01 -14.34
C ALA A 63 4.27 7.43 -13.48
N MET A 64 3.73 8.19 -12.54
CA MET A 64 2.59 7.76 -11.73
C MET A 64 1.31 7.68 -12.57
N LYS A 65 1.06 8.68 -13.43
CA LYS A 65 -0.09 8.68 -14.36
C LYS A 65 -0.03 7.47 -15.28
N ARG A 66 1.13 7.26 -15.91
CA ARG A 66 1.35 6.09 -16.76
C ARG A 66 1.16 4.78 -15.99
N GLY A 67 1.58 4.72 -14.72
CA GLY A 67 1.38 3.55 -13.85
C GLY A 67 -0.10 3.21 -13.72
N THR A 68 -0.92 4.20 -13.38
CA THR A 68 -2.37 4.06 -13.26
C THR A 68 -3.04 3.66 -14.59
N GLU A 69 -2.60 4.23 -15.73
CA GLU A 69 -3.12 3.90 -17.05
C GLU A 69 -2.83 2.45 -17.47
N LEU A 70 -1.71 1.89 -17.04
CA LEU A 70 -1.28 0.52 -17.38
C LEU A 70 -1.80 -0.55 -16.41
N GLU A 71 -2.29 -0.16 -15.26
CA GLU A 71 -2.72 -1.10 -14.22
C GLU A 71 -3.83 -2.06 -14.68
N PRO A 72 -4.87 -1.63 -15.45
CA PRO A 72 -5.88 -2.55 -15.98
C PRO A 72 -5.27 -3.64 -16.88
N GLU A 73 -4.39 -3.26 -17.82
CA GLU A 73 -3.71 -4.20 -18.73
C GLU A 73 -2.80 -5.17 -17.95
N ALA A 74 -2.11 -4.65 -16.93
CA ALA A 74 -1.28 -5.47 -16.06
C ALA A 74 -2.11 -6.50 -15.28
N ARG A 75 -3.29 -6.11 -14.79
CA ARG A 75 -4.20 -7.01 -14.07
C ARG A 75 -4.75 -8.11 -14.99
N GLU A 76 -5.19 -7.76 -16.19
CA GLU A 76 -5.62 -8.74 -17.20
C GLU A 76 -4.48 -9.72 -17.53
N THR A 77 -3.26 -9.20 -17.68
CA THR A 77 -2.07 -10.03 -17.91
C THR A 77 -1.81 -10.97 -16.73
N TYR A 78 -1.95 -10.48 -15.49
CA TYR A 78 -1.82 -11.31 -14.29
C TYR A 78 -2.83 -12.46 -14.29
N GLU A 79 -4.10 -12.16 -14.52
CA GLU A 79 -5.16 -13.17 -14.57
C GLU A 79 -4.93 -14.20 -15.68
N PHE A 80 -4.50 -13.74 -16.85
CA PHE A 80 -4.19 -14.63 -17.98
C PHE A 80 -3.02 -15.58 -17.66
N VAL A 81 -1.95 -15.07 -17.07
CA VAL A 81 -0.74 -15.87 -16.79
C VAL A 81 -0.94 -16.84 -15.63
N THR A 82 -1.67 -16.41 -14.60
CA THR A 82 -1.82 -17.21 -13.36
C THR A 82 -3.08 -18.05 -13.34
N GLY A 83 -4.09 -17.72 -14.14
CA GLY A 83 -5.42 -18.31 -14.09
C GLY A 83 -6.24 -17.90 -12.86
N ALA A 84 -5.74 -16.96 -12.06
CA ALA A 84 -6.44 -16.43 -10.90
C ALA A 84 -7.50 -15.41 -11.30
N THR A 85 -8.54 -15.26 -10.49
CA THR A 85 -9.50 -14.15 -10.60
C THR A 85 -9.13 -13.09 -9.57
N VAL A 86 -9.04 -11.84 -10.01
CA VAL A 86 -8.69 -10.69 -9.19
C VAL A 86 -9.95 -9.89 -8.84
N GLU A 87 -10.30 -9.87 -7.57
CA GLU A 87 -11.37 -9.03 -7.04
C GLU A 87 -10.82 -7.62 -6.78
N GLN A 88 -11.32 -6.63 -7.53
CA GLN A 88 -10.95 -5.23 -7.29
C GLN A 88 -11.70 -4.69 -6.06
N VAL A 89 -10.97 -3.99 -5.20
CA VAL A 89 -11.53 -3.36 -4.01
C VAL A 89 -11.08 -1.90 -3.95
N GLY A 90 -11.88 -1.05 -3.33
CA GLY A 90 -11.55 0.36 -3.20
C GLY A 90 -10.51 0.64 -2.12
N PHE A 91 -10.95 0.86 -0.90
CA PHE A 91 -10.10 1.10 0.26
C PHE A 91 -10.46 0.16 1.40
N CYS A 92 -9.46 -0.55 1.92
CA CYS A 92 -9.61 -1.45 3.04
C CYS A 92 -9.11 -0.78 4.32
N LEU A 93 -9.88 -0.89 5.39
CA LEU A 93 -9.51 -0.43 6.73
C LEU A 93 -9.43 -1.62 7.68
N ARG A 94 -8.57 -1.53 8.69
CA ARG A 94 -8.66 -2.40 9.86
C ARG A 94 -10.02 -2.18 10.56
N ASP A 95 -10.40 -3.13 11.42
CA ASP A 95 -11.68 -3.08 12.13
C ASP A 95 -11.84 -1.84 13.02
N ASP A 96 -10.74 -1.24 13.47
CA ASP A 96 -10.71 0.02 14.23
C ASP A 96 -10.84 1.28 13.35
N GLY A 97 -10.80 1.12 12.01
CA GLY A 97 -10.88 2.22 11.05
C GLY A 97 -9.67 3.14 10.98
N ARG A 98 -8.58 2.82 11.69
CA ARG A 98 -7.46 3.75 11.89
C ARG A 98 -6.28 3.56 10.94
N ILE A 99 -6.23 2.43 10.26
CA ILE A 99 -5.13 2.04 9.36
C ILE A 99 -5.74 1.44 8.11
N GLY A 100 -5.20 1.77 6.93
CA GLY A 100 -5.78 1.32 5.69
C GLY A 100 -4.79 0.86 4.63
N CYS A 101 -5.33 0.26 3.57
CA CYS A 101 -4.62 -0.05 2.33
C CYS A 101 -5.56 0.01 1.13
N SER A 102 -5.00 0.20 -0.07
CA SER A 102 -5.70 0.03 -1.35
C SER A 102 -5.00 -1.07 -2.10
N PRO A 103 -5.46 -2.31 -1.98
CA PRO A 103 -4.95 -3.41 -2.80
C PRO A 103 -5.25 -3.19 -4.28
N ASP A 104 -4.34 -3.56 -5.18
CA ASP A 104 -4.63 -3.59 -6.61
C ASP A 104 -5.55 -4.77 -6.96
N GLY A 105 -5.69 -5.70 -6.03
CA GLY A 105 -6.71 -6.75 -6.04
C GLY A 105 -6.59 -7.72 -4.87
N LEU A 106 -7.69 -8.40 -4.58
CA LEU A 106 -7.74 -9.55 -3.67
C LEU A 106 -7.88 -10.83 -4.49
N ILE A 107 -7.28 -11.93 -4.02
CA ILE A 107 -7.28 -13.21 -4.72
C ILE A 107 -7.76 -14.28 -3.73
N GLY A 108 -8.93 -14.85 -4.01
CA GLY A 108 -9.55 -15.81 -3.11
C GLY A 108 -9.65 -15.28 -1.67
N GLU A 109 -9.59 -16.19 -0.70
CA GLU A 109 -9.73 -15.83 0.71
C GLU A 109 -8.39 -15.45 1.38
N ASP A 110 -7.27 -15.87 0.81
CA ASP A 110 -5.95 -15.84 1.45
C ASP A 110 -4.86 -15.05 0.72
N GLY A 111 -5.13 -14.61 -0.51
CA GLY A 111 -4.16 -13.91 -1.36
C GLY A 111 -4.50 -12.46 -1.67
N GLY A 112 -3.53 -11.75 -2.22
CA GLY A 112 -3.68 -10.40 -2.75
C GLY A 112 -2.66 -10.07 -3.82
N LEU A 113 -2.81 -8.90 -4.43
CA LEU A 113 -2.01 -8.43 -5.55
C LEU A 113 -1.57 -6.99 -5.35
N GLU A 114 -0.30 -6.74 -5.64
CA GLU A 114 0.29 -5.40 -5.75
C GLU A 114 0.95 -5.27 -7.12
N ILE A 115 0.50 -4.34 -7.94
CA ILE A 115 0.98 -4.09 -9.29
C ILE A 115 1.88 -2.85 -9.31
N LYS A 116 2.99 -2.95 -9.99
CA LYS A 116 3.85 -1.80 -10.31
C LYS A 116 4.15 -1.79 -11.79
N CYS A 117 3.94 -0.62 -12.42
CA CYS A 117 4.25 -0.39 -13.83
C CYS A 117 5.41 0.62 -13.96
N PRO A 118 6.64 0.22 -13.57
CA PRO A 118 7.79 1.12 -13.59
C PRO A 118 8.25 1.43 -15.02
N MET A 119 9.27 2.28 -15.15
CA MET A 119 9.96 2.48 -16.43
C MET A 119 10.70 1.20 -16.85
N ALA A 120 10.89 1.03 -18.16
CA ALA A 120 11.47 -0.20 -18.74
C ALA A 120 12.78 -0.65 -18.06
N HIS A 121 13.71 0.27 -17.83
CA HIS A 121 15.00 -0.07 -17.20
C HIS A 121 14.84 -0.59 -15.75
N THR A 122 13.86 -0.03 -14.99
CA THR A 122 13.54 -0.48 -13.63
C THR A 122 12.87 -1.86 -13.67
N HIS A 123 11.95 -2.06 -14.62
CA HIS A 123 11.31 -3.36 -14.81
C HIS A 123 12.34 -4.46 -15.17
N VAL A 124 13.27 -4.17 -16.09
CA VAL A 124 14.37 -5.10 -16.43
C VAL A 124 15.24 -5.41 -15.20
N ALA A 125 15.53 -4.41 -14.36
CA ALA A 125 16.28 -4.64 -13.12
C ALA A 125 15.52 -5.56 -12.15
N TYR A 126 14.20 -5.46 -12.08
CA TYR A 126 13.36 -6.35 -11.26
C TYR A 126 13.34 -7.77 -11.84
N LEU A 127 13.16 -7.92 -13.17
CA LEU A 127 13.26 -9.23 -13.84
C LEU A 127 14.58 -9.95 -13.56
N LEU A 128 15.70 -9.22 -13.56
CA LEU A 128 17.03 -9.79 -13.31
C LEU A 128 17.20 -10.22 -11.83
N ARG A 129 16.54 -9.56 -10.89
CA ARG A 129 16.58 -9.91 -9.47
C ARG A 129 15.67 -11.09 -9.13
N GLY A 130 14.47 -11.13 -9.75
CA GLY A 130 13.48 -12.16 -9.47
C GLY A 130 12.90 -12.14 -8.05
N GLU A 131 12.97 -11.00 -7.37
CA GLU A 131 12.54 -10.82 -5.99
C GLU A 131 11.70 -9.56 -5.84
N CYS A 132 10.78 -9.54 -4.86
CA CYS A 132 10.06 -8.33 -4.49
C CYS A 132 11.06 -7.27 -4.00
N PRO A 133 11.06 -6.06 -4.58
CA PRO A 133 11.98 -5.02 -4.13
C PRO A 133 11.70 -4.64 -2.66
N LEU A 134 12.76 -4.50 -1.86
CA LEU A 134 12.66 -4.22 -0.43
C LEU A 134 11.86 -2.95 -0.10
N ASP A 135 11.79 -2.00 -1.03
CA ASP A 135 10.98 -0.77 -0.89
C ASP A 135 9.47 -1.03 -0.88
N TYR A 136 9.02 -2.14 -1.48
CA TYR A 136 7.60 -2.52 -1.51
C TYR A 136 7.25 -3.57 -0.46
N TYR A 137 8.24 -4.20 0.16
CA TYR A 137 8.01 -5.19 1.21
C TYR A 137 7.12 -4.67 2.35
N PRO A 138 7.34 -3.45 2.91
CA PRO A 138 6.45 -2.86 3.91
C PRO A 138 5.01 -2.64 3.43
N GLN A 139 4.83 -2.32 2.16
CA GLN A 139 3.51 -2.15 1.56
C GLN A 139 2.77 -3.49 1.47
N VAL A 140 3.43 -4.52 0.97
CA VAL A 140 2.88 -5.87 0.79
C VAL A 140 2.52 -6.49 2.13
N GLN A 141 3.44 -6.51 3.09
CA GLN A 141 3.18 -7.01 4.45
C GLN A 141 2.11 -6.19 5.17
N GLY A 142 2.14 -4.87 4.98
CA GLY A 142 1.15 -3.95 5.51
C GLY A 142 -0.25 -4.18 4.95
N ALA A 143 -0.38 -4.52 3.66
CA ALA A 143 -1.66 -4.88 3.06
C ALA A 143 -2.20 -6.17 3.67
N MET A 144 -1.37 -7.21 3.86
CA MET A 144 -1.76 -8.43 4.56
C MET A 144 -2.17 -8.17 6.03
N TYR A 145 -1.48 -7.24 6.71
CA TYR A 145 -1.83 -6.83 8.07
C TYR A 145 -3.21 -6.16 8.14
N VAL A 146 -3.48 -5.19 7.26
CA VAL A 146 -4.75 -4.46 7.20
C VAL A 146 -5.90 -5.40 6.82
N CYS A 147 -5.69 -6.25 5.80
CA CYS A 147 -6.70 -7.19 5.32
C CYS A 147 -6.96 -8.37 6.25
N GLY A 148 -6.14 -8.54 7.29
CA GLY A 148 -6.36 -9.47 8.39
C GLY A 148 -5.58 -10.79 8.30
N PRO A 149 -5.66 -11.62 9.35
CA PRO A 149 -4.81 -12.81 9.51
C PRO A 149 -5.16 -13.94 8.53
N GLY A 150 -6.28 -13.85 7.83
CA GLY A 150 -6.65 -14.77 6.75
C GLY A 150 -5.74 -14.63 5.53
N ARG A 151 -5.19 -13.45 5.28
CA ARG A 151 -4.30 -13.22 4.14
C ARG A 151 -2.92 -13.81 4.43
N LYS A 152 -2.52 -14.80 3.62
CA LYS A 152 -1.32 -15.60 3.82
C LYS A 152 -0.19 -15.24 2.87
N TRP A 153 -0.53 -14.69 1.72
CA TRP A 153 0.42 -14.34 0.67
C TRP A 153 -0.06 -13.15 -0.14
N TRP A 154 0.91 -12.51 -0.83
CA TRP A 154 0.66 -11.40 -1.73
C TRP A 154 1.56 -11.51 -2.94
N ASP A 155 1.00 -11.51 -4.14
CA ASP A 155 1.80 -11.49 -5.34
C ASP A 155 2.18 -10.05 -5.68
N PHE A 156 3.48 -9.80 -5.74
CA PHE A 156 4.05 -8.56 -6.27
C PHE A 156 4.26 -8.73 -7.77
N MET A 157 3.61 -7.90 -8.57
CA MET A 157 3.76 -7.89 -10.01
C MET A 157 4.46 -6.63 -10.48
N SER A 158 5.51 -6.78 -11.28
CA SER A 158 6.06 -5.69 -12.09
C SER A 158 5.71 -5.92 -13.55
N TYR A 159 5.15 -4.89 -14.18
CA TYR A 159 4.65 -4.96 -15.56
C TYR A 159 5.20 -3.82 -16.42
N TYR A 160 5.57 -4.15 -17.64
CA TYR A 160 5.91 -3.21 -18.70
C TYR A 160 5.46 -3.78 -20.06
N PRO A 161 4.68 -3.03 -20.89
CA PRO A 161 4.20 -3.51 -22.19
C PRO A 161 5.34 -3.99 -23.09
N GLY A 162 5.17 -5.18 -23.67
CA GLY A 162 6.16 -5.79 -24.57
C GLY A 162 7.33 -6.50 -23.88
N LEU A 163 7.37 -6.55 -22.54
CA LEU A 163 8.31 -7.37 -21.77
C LEU A 163 7.56 -8.45 -20.97
N PRO A 164 8.21 -9.57 -20.62
CA PRO A 164 7.59 -10.58 -19.76
C PRO A 164 7.18 -9.96 -18.41
N PRO A 165 6.01 -10.29 -17.85
CA PRO A 165 5.66 -9.84 -16.51
C PRO A 165 6.54 -10.52 -15.47
N MET A 166 6.92 -9.82 -14.41
CA MET A 166 7.54 -10.41 -13.23
C MET A 166 6.48 -10.57 -12.16
N ILE A 167 6.23 -11.78 -11.71
CA ILE A 167 5.30 -12.10 -10.62
C ILE A 167 6.06 -12.85 -9.54
N VAL A 168 6.05 -12.33 -8.33
CA VAL A 168 6.76 -12.92 -7.18
C VAL A 168 5.82 -13.01 -6.01
N ARG A 169 5.65 -14.21 -5.48
CA ARG A 169 4.87 -14.45 -4.26
C ARG A 169 5.67 -14.06 -3.04
N VAL A 170 5.05 -13.23 -2.21
CA VAL A 170 5.55 -12.81 -0.91
C VAL A 170 4.66 -13.44 0.15
N GLU A 171 5.22 -14.35 0.93
CA GLU A 171 4.51 -14.96 2.04
C GLU A 171 4.36 -13.97 3.20
N ARG A 172 3.33 -14.19 4.01
CA ARG A 172 3.09 -13.41 5.22
C ARG A 172 4.23 -13.60 6.22
N ASP A 173 4.79 -12.50 6.69
CA ASP A 173 5.84 -12.45 7.71
C ASP A 173 5.25 -11.91 9.00
N ASP A 174 4.87 -12.83 9.90
CA ASP A 174 4.25 -12.46 11.18
C ASP A 174 5.23 -11.77 12.14
N GLU A 175 6.55 -11.98 12.01
CA GLU A 175 7.55 -11.26 12.79
C GLU A 175 7.62 -9.78 12.35
N TYR A 176 7.71 -9.54 11.05
CA TYR A 176 7.67 -8.19 10.51
C TYR A 176 6.33 -7.49 10.82
N ILE A 177 5.21 -8.20 10.67
CA ILE A 177 3.87 -7.66 10.93
C ILE A 177 3.71 -7.28 12.40
N SER A 178 4.20 -8.08 13.33
CA SER A 178 4.18 -7.74 14.77
C SER A 178 4.99 -6.47 15.06
N ALA A 179 6.19 -6.36 14.49
CA ALA A 179 7.01 -5.15 14.64
C ALA A 179 6.36 -3.92 13.96
N LEU A 180 5.66 -4.11 12.84
CA LEU A 180 4.92 -3.05 12.16
C LEU A 180 3.73 -2.59 13.01
N GLU A 181 3.00 -3.51 13.66
CA GLU A 181 1.90 -3.20 14.58
C GLU A 181 2.38 -2.33 15.73
N ASP A 182 3.43 -2.73 16.42
CA ASP A 182 4.03 -1.93 17.51
C ASP A 182 4.44 -0.53 17.04
N ALA A 183 5.06 -0.43 15.86
CA ALA A 183 5.48 0.85 15.29
C ALA A 183 4.28 1.73 14.91
N LEU A 184 3.21 1.15 14.40
CA LEU A 184 1.97 1.85 14.06
C LEU A 184 1.24 2.34 15.30
N ASP A 185 1.20 1.56 16.38
CA ASP A 185 0.58 1.97 17.64
C ASP A 185 1.29 3.21 18.22
N VAL A 186 2.63 3.20 18.25
CA VAL A 186 3.41 4.37 18.66
C VAL A 186 3.19 5.56 17.71
N PHE A 187 3.08 5.31 16.42
CA PHE A 187 2.85 6.34 15.42
C PHE A 187 1.47 7.00 15.62
N LEU A 188 0.42 6.21 15.79
CA LEU A 188 -0.96 6.67 16.02
C LEU A 188 -1.09 7.42 17.33
N PHE A 189 -0.48 6.92 18.41
CA PHE A 189 -0.44 7.62 19.69
C PHE A 189 0.14 9.03 19.58
N LYS A 190 1.25 9.17 18.83
CA LYS A 190 1.86 10.48 18.57
C LYS A 190 0.98 11.36 17.69
N LEU A 191 0.33 10.77 16.66
CA LEU A 191 -0.60 11.48 15.78
C LEU A 191 -1.74 12.10 16.56
N ASP A 192 -2.37 11.31 17.45
CA ASP A 192 -3.49 11.78 18.29
C ASP A 192 -3.06 12.91 19.23
N ASN A 193 -1.94 12.74 19.94
CA ASN A 193 -1.46 13.75 20.88
C ASN A 193 -1.13 15.08 20.16
N GLU A 194 -0.48 15.02 19.01
CA GLU A 194 -0.14 16.20 18.22
C GLU A 194 -1.40 16.88 17.65
N TYR A 195 -2.40 16.08 17.21
CA TYR A 195 -3.69 16.59 16.74
C TYR A 195 -4.44 17.32 17.84
N ASP A 196 -4.51 16.72 19.04
CA ASP A 196 -5.16 17.33 20.21
C ASP A 196 -4.46 18.63 20.64
N GLN A 197 -3.12 18.65 20.56
CA GLN A 197 -2.35 19.85 20.86
C GLN A 197 -2.68 20.99 19.89
N LEU A 198 -2.76 20.71 18.59
CA LEU A 198 -3.10 21.69 17.55
C LEU A 198 -4.53 22.21 17.66
N LYS A 199 -5.47 21.40 18.17
CA LYS A 199 -6.86 21.82 18.39
C LYS A 199 -7.10 22.68 19.63
N ARG A 200 -6.17 22.64 20.60
CA ARG A 200 -6.28 23.44 21.85
C ARG A 200 -5.63 24.82 21.75
N GLY A 201 -4.77 25.05 20.75
CA GLY A 201 -4.11 26.32 20.48
C GLY A 201 -4.90 27.17 19.51
#